data_501e2ff836b6903152f08fa2a9d77188
#
_entry.id   501e2ff836b6903152f08fa2a9d77188
#
_cell.length_a   1.000
_cell.length_b   1.000
_cell.length_c   1.000
_cell.angle_alpha   90.00
_cell.angle_beta   90.00
_cell.angle_gamma   90.00
#
_symmetry.space_group_name_H-M   'P 1'
#
loop_
_entity.id
_entity.type
_entity.pdbx_description
1 polymer ?
#
loop_
_entity_poly.entity_id
_entity_poly.type
_entity_poly.pdbx_seq_one_letter_code
_entity_poly.pdbx_strand_id
1 'polypeptide(L)'
;MRASSKTITWILLLWALAALSGCATVQLQASASPHPDRQAVWCVLTPVNNTSTPYAGGRVQQQLVALLGVRGLTHVLLAPPLGGGGPLPVGEGAQEQQRQRLWARRHGARYGLIGSVDEWHYKIGLDGQPALGVTLRLTDLRTGKTLWSGVASATGTSREGLAVLSERTLAGLLKRLLP
;
A
#
# COMPACT_ATOMS: atom_id res chain seq x y z
N MET A 1 -31.17 -47.16 -6.49
CA MET A 1 -31.14 -46.06 -7.47
C MET A 1 -29.69 -45.86 -7.90
N ARG A 2 -29.29 -46.28 -9.09
CA ARG A 2 -27.92 -46.10 -9.62
C ARG A 2 -27.81 -44.71 -10.23
N ALA A 3 -27.05 -43.81 -9.65
CA ALA A 3 -26.70 -42.54 -10.26
C ALA A 3 -26.04 -42.79 -11.62
N SER A 4 -26.55 -42.20 -12.69
CA SER A 4 -26.04 -42.37 -14.05
C SER A 4 -24.57 -41.93 -14.09
N SER A 5 -23.70 -42.70 -14.75
CA SER A 5 -22.27 -42.37 -14.90
C SER A 5 -22.06 -40.95 -15.45
N LYS A 6 -22.98 -40.44 -16.24
CA LYS A 6 -22.98 -39.07 -16.78
C LYS A 6 -23.10 -38.00 -15.68
N THR A 7 -23.95 -38.21 -14.66
CA THR A 7 -24.11 -37.23 -13.57
C THR A 7 -22.83 -37.14 -12.69
N ILE A 8 -22.16 -38.26 -12.49
CA ILE A 8 -20.89 -38.28 -11.75
C ILE A 8 -19.80 -37.55 -12.54
N THR A 9 -19.72 -37.71 -13.84
CA THR A 9 -18.75 -37.02 -14.71
C THR A 9 -18.96 -35.49 -14.70
N TRP A 10 -20.19 -35.02 -14.74
CA TRP A 10 -20.51 -33.59 -14.67
C TRP A 10 -20.18 -32.99 -13.31
N ILE A 11 -20.40 -33.72 -12.22
CA ILE A 11 -20.05 -33.27 -10.87
C ILE A 11 -18.51 -33.16 -10.72
N LEU A 12 -17.75 -34.13 -11.23
CA LEU A 12 -16.29 -34.10 -11.22
C LEU A 12 -15.72 -32.96 -12.07
N LEU A 13 -16.36 -32.68 -13.23
CA LEU A 13 -15.95 -31.57 -14.10
C LEU A 13 -16.20 -30.20 -13.42
N LEU A 14 -17.34 -30.04 -12.73
CA LEU A 14 -17.65 -28.84 -11.94
C LEU A 14 -16.67 -28.64 -10.77
N TRP A 15 -16.28 -29.71 -10.09
CA TRP A 15 -15.30 -29.67 -9.04
C TRP A 15 -13.90 -29.33 -9.55
N ALA A 16 -13.51 -29.84 -10.71
CA ALA A 16 -12.25 -29.52 -11.36
C ALA A 16 -12.19 -28.05 -11.81
N LEU A 17 -13.32 -27.48 -12.32
CA LEU A 17 -13.40 -26.05 -12.66
C LEU A 17 -13.31 -25.15 -11.42
N ALA A 18 -13.85 -25.53 -10.27
CA ALA A 18 -13.79 -24.76 -9.03
C ALA A 18 -12.38 -24.75 -8.42
N ALA A 19 -11.55 -25.77 -8.71
CA ALA A 19 -10.17 -25.84 -8.23
C ALA A 19 -9.17 -24.94 -9.01
N LEU A 20 -9.57 -24.35 -10.16
CA LEU A 20 -8.75 -23.46 -10.98
C LEU A 20 -8.87 -21.97 -10.63
N SER A 21 -9.56 -21.60 -9.55
CA SER A 21 -9.58 -20.22 -9.09
C SER A 21 -8.23 -19.88 -8.48
N GLY A 22 -7.39 -19.17 -9.23
CA GLY A 22 -6.11 -18.62 -8.77
C GLY A 22 -6.34 -17.70 -7.57
N CYS A 23 -5.82 -18.09 -6.41
CA CYS A 23 -5.99 -17.36 -5.15
C CYS A 23 -5.17 -16.06 -5.18
N ALA A 24 -5.82 -14.90 -5.37
CA ALA A 24 -5.26 -13.64 -4.92
C ALA A 24 -5.26 -13.61 -3.38
N THR A 25 -4.12 -13.33 -2.76
CA THR A 25 -4.01 -13.25 -1.29
C THR A 25 -3.71 -11.83 -0.87
N VAL A 26 -4.39 -11.34 0.17
CA VAL A 26 -4.10 -10.05 0.81
C VAL A 26 -4.03 -10.29 2.31
N GLN A 27 -2.89 -9.97 2.90
CA GLN A 27 -2.67 -10.02 4.34
C GLN A 27 -2.51 -8.59 4.86
N LEU A 28 -3.33 -8.19 5.82
CA LEU A 28 -3.30 -6.87 6.44
C LEU A 28 -3.20 -7.03 7.96
N GLN A 29 -2.15 -6.45 8.54
CA GLN A 29 -1.99 -6.35 9.98
C GLN A 29 -1.84 -4.87 10.35
N ALA A 30 -2.56 -4.41 11.36
CA ALA A 30 -2.47 -3.04 11.83
C ALA A 30 -2.79 -2.95 13.33
N SER A 31 -2.21 -1.96 13.99
CA SER A 31 -2.64 -1.59 15.34
C SER A 31 -4.08 -1.03 15.32
N ALA A 32 -4.71 -0.94 16.49
CA ALA A 32 -6.02 -0.29 16.61
C ALA A 32 -5.95 1.16 16.12
N SER A 33 -7.06 1.66 15.56
CA SER A 33 -7.13 3.06 15.10
C SER A 33 -6.96 4.02 16.28
N PRO A 34 -6.07 5.02 16.18
CA PRO A 34 -5.89 6.04 17.21
C PRO A 34 -6.95 7.14 17.14
N HIS A 35 -7.92 7.07 16.22
CA HIS A 35 -8.91 8.12 15.95
C HIS A 35 -8.25 9.50 15.77
N PRO A 36 -7.33 9.67 14.81
CA PRO A 36 -6.61 10.92 14.65
C PRO A 36 -7.57 12.04 14.19
N ASP A 37 -7.21 13.27 14.55
CA ASP A 37 -7.95 14.45 14.14
C ASP A 37 -7.92 14.59 12.60
N ARG A 38 -9.10 14.48 11.99
CA ARG A 38 -9.27 14.53 10.53
C ARG A 38 -9.19 15.96 9.97
N GLN A 39 -9.38 16.97 10.82
CA GLN A 39 -9.29 18.38 10.45
C GLN A 39 -7.85 18.91 10.52
N ALA A 40 -6.95 18.19 11.17
CA ALA A 40 -5.54 18.54 11.20
C ALA A 40 -4.90 18.42 9.82
N VAL A 41 -3.82 19.14 9.60
CA VAL A 41 -3.00 18.99 8.39
C VAL A 41 -2.20 17.70 8.47
N TRP A 42 -2.38 16.86 7.47
CA TRP A 42 -1.65 15.62 7.25
C TRP A 42 -0.59 15.81 6.18
N CYS A 43 0.48 15.06 6.25
CA CYS A 43 1.47 14.99 5.19
C CYS A 43 1.79 13.56 4.86
N VAL A 44 1.76 13.21 3.57
CA VAL A 44 2.25 11.92 3.10
C VAL A 44 3.69 12.11 2.66
N LEU A 45 4.61 11.44 3.36
CA LEU A 45 6.01 11.39 3.02
C LEU A 45 6.25 10.30 1.98
N THR A 46 7.29 10.43 1.17
CA THR A 46 7.68 9.38 0.23
C THR A 46 8.10 8.13 1.00
N PRO A 47 7.43 7.00 0.85
CA PRO A 47 7.87 5.74 1.45
C PRO A 47 9.27 5.36 0.98
N VAL A 48 10.08 4.84 1.91
CA VAL A 48 11.41 4.31 1.57
C VAL A 48 11.25 3.16 0.59
N ASN A 49 11.94 3.23 -0.55
CA ASN A 49 11.89 2.17 -1.56
C ASN A 49 12.98 1.13 -1.28
N ASN A 50 12.58 -0.01 -0.75
CA ASN A 50 13.44 -1.17 -0.48
C ASN A 50 13.43 -2.17 -1.65
N THR A 51 12.82 -1.80 -2.79
CA THR A 51 12.68 -2.67 -3.97
C THR A 51 13.67 -2.30 -5.07
N SER A 52 13.84 -3.19 -6.04
CA SER A 52 14.61 -2.90 -7.26
C SER A 52 13.83 -2.07 -8.30
N THR A 53 12.52 -1.84 -8.08
CA THR A 53 11.69 -1.09 -9.02
C THR A 53 11.84 0.42 -8.75
N PRO A 54 12.36 1.21 -9.69
CA PRO A 54 12.50 2.63 -9.51
C PRO A 54 11.16 3.33 -9.27
N TYR A 55 11.16 4.35 -8.41
CA TYR A 55 10.00 5.19 -8.10
C TYR A 55 8.79 4.46 -7.47
N ALA A 56 9.00 3.27 -6.88
CA ALA A 56 7.91 2.55 -6.20
C ALA A 56 7.38 3.35 -5.00
N GLY A 57 8.25 3.99 -4.22
CA GLY A 57 7.87 4.87 -3.11
C GLY A 57 7.04 6.06 -3.55
N GLY A 58 7.45 6.74 -4.63
CA GLY A 58 6.70 7.87 -5.18
C GLY A 58 5.33 7.48 -5.72
N ARG A 59 5.20 6.30 -6.34
CA ARG A 59 3.90 5.77 -6.80
C ARG A 59 2.96 5.50 -5.63
N VAL A 60 3.46 4.86 -4.58
CA VAL A 60 2.69 4.61 -3.35
C VAL A 60 2.30 5.91 -2.67
N GLN A 61 3.19 6.91 -2.61
CA GLN A 61 2.90 8.22 -2.06
C GLN A 61 1.71 8.89 -2.75
N GLN A 62 1.69 8.92 -4.08
CA GLN A 62 0.59 9.50 -4.86
C GLN A 62 -0.74 8.78 -4.61
N GLN A 63 -0.73 7.45 -4.58
CA GLN A 63 -1.93 6.66 -4.28
C GLN A 63 -2.44 6.93 -2.86
N LEU A 64 -1.56 7.05 -1.87
CA LEU A 64 -1.94 7.36 -0.49
C LEU A 64 -2.63 8.73 -0.38
N VAL A 65 -2.11 9.77 -1.06
CA VAL A 65 -2.74 11.09 -1.07
C VAL A 65 -4.15 11.01 -1.64
N ALA A 66 -4.32 10.35 -2.80
CA ALA A 66 -5.62 10.18 -3.43
C ALA A 66 -6.61 9.41 -2.52
N LEU A 67 -6.15 8.29 -1.93
CA LEU A 67 -6.97 7.46 -1.05
C LEU A 67 -7.35 8.16 0.26
N LEU A 68 -6.48 9.00 0.83
CA LEU A 68 -6.82 9.84 1.99
C LEU A 68 -7.90 10.86 1.64
N GLY A 69 -7.84 11.46 0.44
CA GLY A 69 -8.90 12.32 -0.08
C GLY A 69 -10.24 11.60 -0.21
N VAL A 70 -10.25 10.38 -0.78
CA VAL A 70 -11.45 9.52 -0.84
C VAL A 70 -12.01 9.21 0.55
N ARG A 71 -11.16 9.18 1.59
CA ARG A 71 -11.56 9.01 2.99
C ARG A 71 -12.02 10.30 3.68
N GLY A 72 -12.13 11.40 2.93
CA GLY A 72 -12.64 12.68 3.43
C GLY A 72 -11.61 13.55 4.16
N LEU A 73 -10.30 13.27 4.02
CA LEU A 73 -9.29 14.21 4.49
C LEU A 73 -9.09 15.30 3.44
N THR A 74 -9.34 16.56 3.83
CA THR A 74 -9.25 17.72 2.94
C THR A 74 -7.91 18.47 3.03
N HIS A 75 -7.17 18.26 4.13
CA HIS A 75 -5.91 18.94 4.40
C HIS A 75 -4.74 17.95 4.33
N VAL A 76 -4.43 17.46 3.11
CA VAL A 76 -3.35 16.50 2.88
C VAL A 76 -2.27 17.13 2.02
N LEU A 77 -1.06 17.25 2.59
CA LEU A 77 0.14 17.69 1.88
C LEU A 77 0.87 16.49 1.27
N LEU A 78 1.33 16.65 0.05
CA LEU A 78 2.29 15.76 -0.59
C LEU A 78 3.69 16.31 -0.32
N ALA A 79 4.53 15.59 0.41
CA ALA A 79 5.91 15.99 0.62
C ALA A 79 6.68 15.96 -0.73
N PRO A 80 7.31 17.08 -1.14
CA PRO A 80 8.08 17.11 -2.38
C PRO A 80 9.39 16.31 -2.21
N PRO A 81 9.99 15.84 -3.31
CA PRO A 81 11.37 15.34 -3.26
C PRO A 81 12.31 16.50 -2.93
N LEU A 82 13.11 16.36 -1.88
CA LEU A 82 14.04 17.38 -1.37
C LEU A 82 15.51 17.03 -1.66
N GLY A 83 15.77 15.84 -2.22
CA GLY A 83 17.08 15.41 -2.68
C GLY A 83 17.49 16.06 -3.98
N GLY A 84 18.77 16.40 -4.15
CA GLY A 84 19.28 17.08 -5.32
C GLY A 84 19.05 16.34 -6.63
N GLY A 85 18.79 17.09 -7.70
CA GLY A 85 18.41 16.60 -9.03
C GLY A 85 19.51 15.89 -9.79
N GLY A 86 19.91 14.71 -9.35
CA GLY A 86 20.77 13.80 -10.11
C GLY A 86 19.95 12.86 -11.02
N PRO A 87 20.60 12.20 -12.00
CA PRO A 87 19.91 11.27 -12.90
C PRO A 87 19.49 9.94 -12.27
N LEU A 88 19.84 9.70 -11.00
CA LEU A 88 19.41 8.53 -10.24
C LEU A 88 18.12 8.82 -9.48
N PRO A 89 17.29 7.81 -9.16
CA PRO A 89 16.08 7.97 -8.33
C PRO A 89 16.46 8.40 -6.92
N VAL A 90 16.81 9.68 -6.78
CA VAL A 90 17.15 10.31 -5.51
C VAL A 90 15.84 10.73 -4.88
N GLY A 91 15.60 10.35 -3.64
CA GLY A 91 14.42 10.82 -2.92
C GLY A 91 13.54 9.74 -2.30
N GLU A 92 13.91 8.47 -2.43
CA GLU A 92 13.15 7.36 -1.84
C GLU A 92 13.89 6.65 -0.71
N GLY A 93 14.86 7.30 -0.07
CA GLY A 93 15.65 6.75 1.03
C GLY A 93 15.28 7.34 2.39
N ALA A 94 15.83 6.74 3.46
CA ALA A 94 15.57 7.16 4.83
C ALA A 94 16.01 8.62 5.12
N GLN A 95 17.09 9.08 4.51
CA GLN A 95 17.56 10.47 4.66
C GLN A 95 16.58 11.47 4.05
N GLU A 96 16.01 11.14 2.87
CA GLU A 96 15.00 11.96 2.23
C GLU A 96 13.74 12.03 3.09
N GLN A 97 13.29 10.91 3.60
CA GLN A 97 12.15 10.86 4.49
C GLN A 97 12.35 11.73 5.74
N GLN A 98 13.57 11.81 6.27
CA GLN A 98 13.91 12.71 7.39
C GLN A 98 13.83 14.19 6.98
N ARG A 99 14.35 14.57 5.80
CA ARG A 99 14.21 15.94 5.27
C ARG A 99 12.74 16.30 5.08
N GLN A 100 11.96 15.39 4.52
CA GLN A 100 10.52 15.58 4.31
C GLN A 100 9.76 15.73 5.64
N ARG A 101 10.13 15.05 6.71
CA ARG A 101 9.54 15.25 8.06
C ARG A 101 9.76 16.70 8.54
N LEU A 102 10.96 17.23 8.38
CA LEU A 102 11.26 18.60 8.76
C LEU A 102 10.50 19.60 7.89
N TRP A 103 10.40 19.35 6.59
CA TRP A 103 9.61 20.13 5.66
C TRP A 103 8.13 20.14 6.07
N ALA A 104 7.54 18.98 6.31
CA ALA A 104 6.14 18.83 6.70
C ALA A 104 5.82 19.62 7.99
N ARG A 105 6.68 19.54 9.01
CA ARG A 105 6.55 20.33 10.24
C ARG A 105 6.52 21.84 9.99
N ARG A 106 7.42 22.35 9.11
CA ARG A 106 7.46 23.78 8.76
C ARG A 106 6.22 24.23 8.01
N HIS A 107 5.55 23.31 7.31
CA HIS A 107 4.31 23.57 6.58
C HIS A 107 3.04 23.25 7.39
N GLY A 108 3.16 23.15 8.72
CA GLY A 108 2.03 23.01 9.63
C GLY A 108 1.42 21.62 9.73
N ALA A 109 2.07 20.59 9.14
CA ALA A 109 1.56 19.23 9.26
C ALA A 109 1.68 18.72 10.70
N ARG A 110 0.56 18.30 11.27
CA ARG A 110 0.50 17.62 12.56
C ARG A 110 0.85 16.15 12.43
N TYR A 111 0.32 15.50 11.42
CA TYR A 111 0.53 14.07 11.19
C TYR A 111 1.35 13.82 9.94
N GLY A 112 2.30 12.87 10.04
CA GLY A 112 3.03 12.33 8.92
C GLY A 112 2.66 10.87 8.69
N LEU A 113 2.17 10.54 7.48
CA LEU A 113 2.07 9.17 7.03
C LEU A 113 3.40 8.79 6.39
N ILE A 114 4.08 7.83 7.00
CA ILE A 114 5.48 7.47 6.76
C ILE A 114 5.53 5.97 6.52
N GLY A 115 6.45 5.48 5.68
CA GLY A 115 6.52 4.05 5.48
C GLY A 115 7.67 3.57 4.60
N SER A 116 7.54 2.33 4.16
CA SER A 116 8.41 1.69 3.16
C SER A 116 7.60 0.89 2.17
N VAL A 117 8.16 0.70 0.98
CA VAL A 117 7.74 -0.28 -0.01
C VAL A 117 8.80 -1.36 0.00
N ASP A 118 8.41 -2.56 0.40
CA ASP A 118 9.31 -3.67 0.66
C ASP A 118 9.24 -4.71 -0.49
N GLU A 119 8.13 -4.73 -1.23
CA GLU A 119 7.93 -5.55 -2.42
C GLU A 119 7.11 -4.76 -3.46
N TRP A 120 7.57 -4.73 -4.73
CA TRP A 120 6.89 -4.08 -5.85
C TRP A 120 7.40 -4.66 -7.16
N HIS A 121 6.87 -5.80 -7.56
CA HIS A 121 7.28 -6.47 -8.79
C HIS A 121 6.23 -7.47 -9.28
N TYR A 122 6.44 -8.02 -10.47
CA TYR A 122 5.74 -9.21 -10.93
C TYR A 122 6.60 -10.43 -10.62
N LYS A 123 6.00 -11.46 -10.01
CA LYS A 123 6.70 -12.73 -9.71
C LYS A 123 7.17 -13.37 -10.99
N ILE A 124 8.38 -13.91 -10.96
CA ILE A 124 8.95 -14.67 -12.08
C ILE A 124 8.24 -16.02 -12.13
N GLY A 125 7.69 -16.39 -13.29
CA GLY A 125 6.95 -17.63 -13.52
C GLY A 125 5.99 -17.52 -14.69
N LEU A 126 5.28 -18.59 -15.01
CA LEU A 126 4.34 -18.64 -16.13
C LEU A 126 3.17 -17.65 -15.97
N ASP A 127 2.83 -17.30 -14.74
CA ASP A 127 1.64 -16.50 -14.44
C ASP A 127 1.89 -15.01 -14.22
N GLY A 128 3.16 -14.57 -14.04
CA GLY A 128 3.52 -13.15 -13.90
C GLY A 128 2.67 -12.40 -12.87
N GLN A 129 2.41 -12.99 -11.70
CA GLN A 129 1.51 -12.41 -10.69
C GLN A 129 2.13 -11.16 -10.05
N PRO A 130 1.39 -10.04 -9.93
CA PRO A 130 1.88 -8.87 -9.22
C PRO A 130 2.01 -9.14 -7.72
N ALA A 131 3.06 -8.61 -7.10
CA ALA A 131 3.33 -8.70 -5.67
C ALA A 131 3.64 -7.34 -5.08
N LEU A 132 3.06 -7.05 -3.91
CA LEU A 132 3.20 -5.82 -3.16
C LEU A 132 3.47 -6.11 -1.69
N GLY A 133 4.46 -5.41 -1.11
CA GLY A 133 4.70 -5.35 0.32
C GLY A 133 4.87 -3.90 0.76
N VAL A 134 4.12 -3.45 1.76
CA VAL A 134 4.22 -2.08 2.28
C VAL A 134 4.10 -2.06 3.81
N THR A 135 4.84 -1.16 4.42
CA THR A 135 4.71 -0.82 5.83
C THR A 135 4.37 0.66 5.94
N LEU A 136 3.34 1.00 6.71
CA LEU A 136 2.93 2.39 6.96
C LEU A 136 2.87 2.68 8.45
N ARG A 137 3.17 3.92 8.83
CA ARG A 137 3.05 4.44 10.19
C ARG A 137 2.47 5.84 10.17
N LEU A 138 1.50 6.09 11.04
CA LEU A 138 1.06 7.45 11.35
C LEU A 138 1.89 7.96 12.53
N THR A 139 2.56 9.08 12.34
CA THR A 139 3.41 9.72 13.34
C THR A 139 2.90 11.12 13.64
N ASP A 140 2.73 11.47 14.90
CA ASP A 140 2.57 12.85 15.32
C ASP A 140 3.91 13.56 15.11
N LEU A 141 3.98 14.48 14.15
CA LEU A 141 5.21 15.14 13.74
C LEU A 141 5.74 16.13 14.81
N ARG A 142 4.90 16.56 15.74
CA ARG A 142 5.29 17.46 16.82
C ARG A 142 6.06 16.72 17.91
N THR A 143 5.57 15.53 18.28
CA THR A 143 6.14 14.71 19.37
C THR A 143 7.10 13.63 18.88
N GLY A 144 7.03 13.26 17.60
CA GLY A 144 7.74 12.12 17.03
C GLY A 144 7.11 10.76 17.37
N LYS A 145 6.00 10.74 18.13
CA LYS A 145 5.34 9.50 18.56
C LYS A 145 4.62 8.84 17.39
N THR A 146 4.86 7.54 17.21
CA THR A 146 4.04 6.72 16.30
C THR A 146 2.70 6.44 16.97
N LEU A 147 1.61 6.82 16.29
CA LEU A 147 0.24 6.67 16.76
C LEU A 147 -0.39 5.39 16.22
N TRP A 148 0.04 4.96 15.03
CA TRP A 148 -0.49 3.78 14.36
C TRP A 148 0.57 3.18 13.45
N SER A 149 0.50 1.87 13.28
CA SER A 149 1.33 1.11 12.34
C SER A 149 0.49 0.06 11.65
N GLY A 150 0.78 -0.16 10.37
CA GLY A 150 0.15 -1.20 9.60
C GLY A 150 1.10 -1.76 8.55
N VAL A 151 0.98 -3.06 8.32
CA VAL A 151 1.75 -3.81 7.32
C VAL A 151 0.77 -4.51 6.40
N ALA A 152 1.05 -4.47 5.12
CA ALA A 152 0.27 -5.17 4.12
C ALA A 152 1.18 -5.91 3.15
N SER A 153 0.82 -7.14 2.83
CA SER A 153 1.41 -7.95 1.77
C SER A 153 0.30 -8.52 0.90
N ALA A 154 0.46 -8.45 -0.41
CA ALA A 154 -0.55 -8.90 -1.36
C ALA A 154 0.09 -9.53 -2.60
N THR A 155 -0.55 -10.59 -3.09
CA THR A 155 -0.29 -11.18 -4.40
C THR A 155 -1.59 -11.13 -5.20
N GLY A 156 -1.53 -10.60 -6.41
CA GLY A 156 -2.66 -10.53 -7.32
C GLY A 156 -2.77 -11.76 -8.23
N THR A 157 -3.76 -11.75 -9.10
CA THR A 157 -3.87 -12.74 -10.19
C THR A 157 -3.01 -12.32 -11.37
N SER A 158 -2.73 -13.24 -12.31
CA SER A 158 -2.00 -12.95 -13.55
C SER A 158 -2.67 -11.92 -14.47
N ARG A 159 -3.95 -11.65 -14.25
CA ARG A 159 -4.72 -10.65 -15.01
C ARG A 159 -4.83 -9.31 -14.31
N GLU A 160 -4.33 -9.20 -13.09
CA GLU A 160 -4.39 -7.97 -12.30
C GLU A 160 -3.12 -7.14 -12.49
N GLY A 161 -3.28 -5.84 -12.73
CA GLY A 161 -2.16 -4.91 -12.77
C GLY A 161 -1.63 -4.58 -11.38
N LEU A 162 -0.32 -4.38 -11.23
CA LEU A 162 0.33 -4.05 -9.97
C LEU A 162 -0.25 -2.75 -9.34
N ALA A 163 -0.64 -1.77 -10.17
CA ALA A 163 -1.25 -0.54 -9.69
C ALA A 163 -2.62 -0.79 -9.02
N VAL A 164 -3.44 -1.69 -9.60
CA VAL A 164 -4.76 -2.05 -9.05
C VAL A 164 -4.60 -2.84 -7.75
N LEU A 165 -3.66 -3.78 -7.72
CA LEU A 165 -3.33 -4.53 -6.50
C LEU A 165 -2.90 -3.57 -5.38
N SER A 166 -2.04 -2.60 -5.71
CA SER A 166 -1.54 -1.60 -4.77
C SER A 166 -2.67 -0.74 -4.22
N GLU A 167 -3.51 -0.16 -5.08
CA GLU A 167 -4.65 0.66 -4.68
C GLU A 167 -5.57 -0.08 -3.71
N ARG A 168 -5.99 -1.30 -4.07
CA ARG A 168 -6.86 -2.14 -3.24
C ARG A 168 -6.23 -2.45 -1.87
N THR A 169 -4.94 -2.77 -1.85
CA THR A 169 -4.20 -3.12 -0.64
C THR A 169 -4.04 -1.91 0.28
N LEU A 170 -3.64 -0.76 -0.28
CA LEU A 170 -3.51 0.50 0.45
C LEU A 170 -4.86 0.99 0.99
N ALA A 171 -5.93 0.90 0.19
CA ALA A 171 -7.28 1.24 0.63
C ALA A 171 -7.74 0.39 1.82
N GLY A 172 -7.45 -0.93 1.78
CA GLY A 172 -7.71 -1.85 2.89
C GLY A 172 -6.93 -1.49 4.15
N LEU A 173 -5.67 -1.09 4.02
CA LEU A 173 -4.82 -0.69 5.12
C LEU A 173 -5.29 0.64 5.74
N LEU A 174 -5.62 1.63 4.91
CA LEU A 174 -6.15 2.92 5.35
C LEU A 174 -7.53 2.80 6.01
N LYS A 175 -8.34 1.80 5.64
CA LYS A 175 -9.61 1.50 6.34
C LYS A 175 -9.39 1.12 7.81
N ARG A 176 -8.24 0.56 8.16
CA ARG A 176 -7.89 0.25 9.55
C ARG A 176 -7.37 1.45 10.33
N LEU A 177 -6.80 2.43 9.63
CA LEU A 177 -6.36 3.70 10.21
C LEU A 177 -7.55 4.65 10.42
N LEU A 178 -8.43 4.73 9.42
CA LEU A 178 -9.57 5.64 9.33
C LEU A 178 -10.83 4.79 9.05
N PRO A 179 -11.39 4.14 10.07
CA PRO A 179 -12.60 3.31 9.94
C PRO A 179 -13.84 4.11 9.54
#